data_8b68fd5a74e2a4320a1429e90c8778c3
#
_entry.id   8b68fd5a74e2a4320a1429e90c8778c3
#
_cell.length_a   1.000
_cell.length_b   1.000
_cell.length_c   1.000
_cell.angle_alpha   90.00
_cell.angle_beta   90.00
_cell.angle_gamma   90.00
#
_symmetry.space_group_name_H-M   'P 1'
#
loop_
_entity.id
_entity.type
_entity.pdbx_description
1 polymer ?
#
loop_
_entity_poly.entity_id
_entity_poly.type
_entity_poly.pdbx_seq_one_letter_code
_entity_poly.pdbx_strand_id
1 'polypeptide(L)'
;FWRPSAIVCYSAGPFGGVRAAMHLRAVLGELGMPSIPSILPVPKVQDAFDDAGVPADAAWERRGKRFLDELEWYAQALAAARRGGTPY
;
A
#
# COMPACT_ATOMS: atom_id res chain seq x y z
N PHE A 1 2.80 -16.60 -1.31
CA PHE A 1 1.62 -16.94 -0.51
C PHE A 1 1.79 -16.53 0.95
N TRP A 2 0.68 -16.21 1.61
CA TRP A 2 0.61 -15.97 3.05
C TRP A 2 1.41 -14.76 3.55
N ARG A 3 1.76 -13.83 2.67
CA ARG A 3 2.40 -12.55 3.01
C ARG A 3 1.48 -11.42 2.63
N PRO A 4 1.37 -10.36 3.43
CA PRO A 4 0.53 -9.24 3.09
C PRO A 4 1.15 -8.41 1.98
N SER A 5 0.32 -7.68 1.27
CA SER A 5 0.71 -6.67 0.30
C SER A 5 0.08 -5.33 0.65
N ALA A 6 0.70 -4.26 0.21
CA ALA A 6 0.17 -2.91 0.32
C ALA A 6 0.39 -2.19 -1.01
N ILE A 7 -0.56 -1.36 -1.40
CA ILE A 7 -0.54 -0.73 -2.72
C ILE A 7 -0.33 0.77 -2.57
N VAL A 8 0.75 1.25 -3.14
CA VAL A 8 0.96 2.68 -3.43
C VAL A 8 0.65 2.88 -4.90
N CYS A 9 -0.17 3.85 -5.23
CA CYS A 9 -0.50 4.17 -6.61
C CYS A 9 -0.40 5.68 -6.83
N TYR A 10 -0.18 6.08 -8.06
CA TYR A 10 -0.04 7.49 -8.39
C TYR A 10 -0.53 7.75 -9.80
N SER A 11 -0.86 9.02 -10.07
CA SER A 11 -1.19 9.47 -11.41
C SER A 11 -0.94 10.97 -11.55
N ALA A 12 -0.85 11.43 -12.78
CA ALA A 12 -0.81 12.86 -13.08
C ALA A 12 -2.18 13.53 -12.85
N GLY A 13 -3.26 12.75 -12.92
CA GLY A 13 -4.63 13.23 -12.72
C GLY A 13 -5.06 13.28 -11.26
N PRO A 14 -6.32 13.66 -11.00
CA PRO A 14 -6.82 13.90 -9.64
C PRO A 14 -7.15 12.64 -8.85
N PHE A 15 -7.18 11.45 -9.48
CA PHE A 15 -7.64 10.23 -8.80
C PHE A 15 -6.52 9.35 -8.27
N GLY A 16 -5.25 9.70 -8.55
CA GLY A 16 -4.09 9.01 -7.96
C GLY A 16 -3.90 7.55 -8.33
N GLY A 17 -4.57 7.06 -9.38
CA GLY A 17 -4.43 5.67 -9.81
C GLY A 17 -5.27 4.66 -9.02
N VAL A 18 -6.30 5.11 -8.31
CA VAL A 18 -7.14 4.25 -7.45
C VAL A 18 -7.80 3.10 -8.22
N ARG A 19 -8.24 3.32 -9.46
CA ARG A 19 -8.82 2.25 -10.27
C ARG A 19 -7.83 1.13 -10.56
N ALA A 20 -6.60 1.48 -10.91
CA ALA A 20 -5.53 0.51 -11.12
C ALA A 20 -5.21 -0.25 -9.83
N ALA A 21 -5.22 0.43 -8.69
CA ALA A 21 -5.04 -0.20 -7.40
C ALA A 21 -6.11 -1.26 -7.10
N MET A 22 -7.37 -1.00 -7.46
CA MET A 22 -8.45 -1.98 -7.28
C MET A 22 -8.26 -3.21 -8.16
N HIS A 23 -7.83 -3.04 -9.40
CA HIS A 23 -7.50 -4.17 -10.28
C HIS A 23 -6.32 -4.98 -9.75
N LEU A 24 -5.27 -4.30 -9.30
CA LEU A 24 -4.09 -4.96 -8.73
C LEU A 24 -4.45 -5.74 -7.46
N ARG A 25 -5.33 -5.20 -6.63
CA ARG A 25 -5.78 -5.90 -5.41
C ARG A 25 -6.39 -7.26 -5.73
N ALA A 26 -7.20 -7.35 -6.77
CA ALA A 26 -7.78 -8.61 -7.21
C ALA A 26 -6.69 -9.60 -7.66
N VAL A 27 -5.70 -9.13 -8.42
CA VAL A 27 -4.57 -9.96 -8.87
C VAL A 27 -3.75 -10.46 -7.68
N LEU A 28 -3.44 -9.59 -6.72
CA LEU A 28 -2.68 -9.96 -5.53
C LEU A 28 -3.42 -11.01 -4.68
N GLY A 29 -4.73 -10.89 -4.58
CA GLY A 29 -5.56 -11.90 -3.92
C GLY A 29 -5.43 -13.27 -4.58
N GLU A 30 -5.49 -13.34 -5.91
CA GLU A 30 -5.31 -14.58 -6.66
C GLU A 30 -3.90 -15.15 -6.50
N LEU A 31 -2.90 -14.29 -6.34
CA LEU A 31 -1.53 -14.72 -6.07
C LEU A 31 -1.29 -15.12 -4.60
N GLY A 32 -2.34 -15.20 -3.77
CA GLY A 32 -2.21 -15.59 -2.36
C GLY A 32 -1.61 -14.51 -1.47
N MET A 33 -1.67 -13.25 -1.89
CA MET A 33 -1.15 -12.11 -1.14
C MET A 33 -2.30 -11.20 -0.71
N PRO A 34 -2.86 -11.36 0.49
CA PRO A 34 -3.90 -10.46 0.96
C PRO A 34 -3.37 -9.02 1.02
N SER A 35 -4.14 -8.09 0.47
CA SER A 35 -3.80 -6.67 0.53
C SER A 35 -4.40 -6.04 1.77
N ILE A 36 -3.64 -5.18 2.43
CA ILE A 36 -4.18 -4.41 3.56
C ILE A 36 -5.33 -3.51 3.06
N PRO A 37 -6.30 -3.17 3.93
CA PRO A 37 -7.43 -2.32 3.54
C PRO A 37 -7.03 -0.97 2.99
N SER A 38 -6.01 -0.33 3.58
CA SER A 38 -5.54 0.97 3.13
C SER A 38 -4.79 0.89 1.80
N ILE A 39 -4.96 1.93 0.99
CA ILE A 39 -4.10 2.21 -0.16
C ILE A 39 -3.52 3.61 0.02
N LEU A 40 -2.38 3.88 -0.60
CA LEU A 40 -1.76 5.21 -0.58
C LEU A 40 -1.77 5.80 -1.98
N PRO A 41 -2.85 6.51 -2.38
CA PRO A 41 -2.92 7.15 -3.68
C PRO A 41 -2.21 8.51 -3.64
N VAL A 42 -1.46 8.81 -4.70
CA VAL A 42 -0.79 10.09 -4.88
C VAL A 42 -1.34 10.77 -6.13
N PRO A 43 -2.39 11.59 -6.02
CA PRO A 43 -2.91 12.34 -7.16
C PRO A 43 -1.95 13.48 -7.51
N LYS A 44 -1.99 13.92 -8.75
CA LYS A 44 -1.17 15.04 -9.25
C LYS A 44 0.29 14.87 -8.81
N VAL A 45 0.85 13.71 -9.09
CA VAL A 45 2.16 13.30 -8.57
C VAL A 45 3.28 14.29 -8.90
N GLN A 46 3.18 15.00 -10.02
CA GLN A 46 4.14 16.04 -10.42
C GLN A 46 4.20 17.21 -9.44
N ASP A 47 3.14 17.44 -8.66
CA ASP A 47 3.03 18.53 -7.69
C ASP A 47 3.17 18.03 -6.23
N ALA A 48 3.25 16.73 -6.02
CA ALA A 48 3.23 16.14 -4.68
C ALA A 48 4.58 16.24 -3.96
N PHE A 49 5.68 16.28 -4.72
CA PHE A 49 7.04 16.34 -4.18
C PHE A 49 7.87 17.34 -4.99
N ASP A 50 8.87 17.95 -4.34
CA ASP A 50 9.86 18.76 -5.04
C ASP A 50 10.96 17.89 -5.66
N ASP A 51 11.95 18.52 -6.33
CA ASP A 51 13.05 17.82 -6.99
C ASP A 51 13.94 17.03 -6.02
N ALA A 52 13.95 17.39 -4.74
CA ALA A 52 14.66 16.68 -3.69
C ALA A 52 13.81 15.57 -3.04
N GLY A 53 12.57 15.36 -3.49
CA GLY A 53 11.66 14.38 -2.95
C GLY A 53 10.96 14.81 -1.66
N VAL A 54 11.00 16.10 -1.33
CA VAL A 54 10.32 16.63 -0.15
C VAL A 54 8.84 16.82 -0.45
N PRO A 55 7.93 16.30 0.39
CA PRO A 55 6.50 16.46 0.18
C PRO A 55 6.06 17.92 0.21
N ALA A 56 5.18 18.30 -0.72
CA ALA A 56 4.58 19.63 -0.75
C ALA A 56 3.61 19.89 0.41
N ASP A 57 3.06 18.81 0.99
CA ASP A 57 2.11 18.86 2.10
C ASP A 57 2.61 17.93 3.23
N ALA A 58 2.70 18.48 4.45
CA ALA A 58 3.11 17.72 5.63
C ALA A 58 2.20 16.52 5.93
N ALA A 59 0.95 16.52 5.42
CA ALA A 59 0.04 15.39 5.57
C ALA A 59 0.55 14.09 4.92
N TRP A 60 1.44 14.15 3.94
CA TRP A 60 2.01 12.97 3.31
C TRP A 60 2.81 12.11 4.28
N GLU A 61 3.58 12.73 5.16
CA GLU A 61 4.35 12.01 6.18
C GLU A 61 3.42 11.23 7.11
N ARG A 62 2.36 11.86 7.60
CA ARG A 62 1.37 11.21 8.46
C ARG A 62 0.64 10.08 7.74
N ARG A 63 0.23 10.29 6.49
CA ARG A 63 -0.45 9.26 5.68
C ARG A 63 0.46 8.08 5.42
N GLY A 64 1.70 8.35 5.05
CA GLY A 64 2.70 7.31 4.82
C GLY A 64 2.99 6.49 6.06
N LYS A 65 3.15 7.15 7.20
CA LYS A 65 3.37 6.47 8.48
C LYS A 65 2.21 5.53 8.82
N ARG A 66 0.97 6.04 8.77
CA ARG A 66 -0.22 5.23 9.06
C ARG A 66 -0.34 4.01 8.14
N PHE A 67 -0.06 4.21 6.86
CA PHE A 67 -0.09 3.14 5.86
C PHE A 67 0.96 2.06 6.16
N LEU A 68 2.18 2.46 6.50
CA LEU A 68 3.25 1.53 6.83
C LEU A 68 3.02 0.83 8.18
N ASP A 69 2.49 1.53 9.18
CA ASP A 69 2.13 0.93 10.46
C ASP A 69 1.08 -0.18 10.28
N GLU A 70 0.09 0.05 9.42
CA GLU A 70 -0.92 -0.96 9.10
C GLU A 70 -0.29 -2.17 8.39
N LEU A 71 0.57 -1.94 7.40
CA LEU A 71 1.28 -3.03 6.72
C LEU A 71 2.14 -3.83 7.70
N GLU A 72 2.85 -3.17 8.57
CA GLU A 72 3.70 -3.83 9.57
C GLU A 72 2.86 -4.71 10.50
N TRP A 73 1.72 -4.22 10.96
CA TRP A 73 0.81 -5.00 11.80
C TRP A 73 0.38 -6.31 11.10
N TYR A 74 -0.05 -6.23 9.84
CA TYR A 74 -0.41 -7.41 9.06
C TYR A 74 0.80 -8.32 8.80
N ALA A 75 1.95 -7.75 8.52
CA ALA A 75 3.17 -8.51 8.28
C ALA A 75 3.58 -9.33 9.50
N GLN A 76 3.53 -8.74 10.68
CA GLN A 76 3.83 -9.41 11.94
C GLN A 76 2.81 -10.51 12.25
N ALA A 77 1.52 -10.23 12.08
CA ALA A 77 0.45 -11.20 12.32
C ALA A 77 0.59 -12.43 11.41
N LEU A 78 0.78 -12.23 10.12
CA LEU A 78 0.93 -13.33 9.16
C LEU A 78 2.27 -14.05 9.32
N ALA A 79 3.34 -13.37 9.70
CA ALA A 79 4.61 -14.02 10.03
C ALA A 79 4.44 -14.95 11.24
N ALA A 80 3.75 -14.51 12.28
CA ALA A 80 3.46 -15.34 13.45
C ALA A 80 2.61 -16.56 13.06
N ALA A 81 1.58 -16.37 12.24
CA ALA A 81 0.73 -17.46 11.78
C ALA A 81 1.52 -18.49 10.98
N ARG A 82 2.41 -18.05 10.07
CA ARG A 82 3.25 -18.97 9.26
C ARG A 82 4.20 -19.81 10.11
N ARG A 83 4.66 -19.33 11.26
CA ARG A 83 5.50 -20.12 12.17
C ARG A 83 4.77 -21.35 12.72
N GLY A 84 3.46 -21.29 12.82
CA GLY A 84 2.62 -22.44 13.22
C GLY A 84 2.24 -23.35 12.06
N GLY A 85 2.69 -23.07 10.84
CA GLY A 85 2.35 -23.79 9.62
C GLY A 85 1.32 -23.02 8.78
N THR A 86 1.18 -23.44 7.54
CA THR A 86 0.21 -22.88 6.58
C THR A 86 -0.81 -23.92 6.16
N PRO A 87 -2.00 -23.54 5.67
CA PRO A 87 -3.03 -24.49 5.25
C PRO A 87 -2.59 -25.43 4.13
N TYR A 88 -1.67 -24.99 3.25
CA TYR A 88 -1.07 -25.80 2.19
C TYR A 88 0.27 -25.21 1.76
#